data_246f5ed413f82dfdc4198d4e0bf2daeb
#
_entry.id   246f5ed413f82dfdc4198d4e0bf2daeb
#
_cell.length_a   1.000
_cell.length_b   1.000
_cell.length_c   1.000
_cell.angle_alpha   90.00
_cell.angle_beta   90.00
_cell.angle_gamma   90.00
#
_symmetry.space_group_name_H-M   'P 1'
#
loop_
_entity.id
_entity.type
_entity.pdbx_description
1 polymer ?
#
loop_
_entity_poly.entity_id
_entity_poly.type
_entity_poly.pdbx_seq_one_letter_code
_entity_poly.pdbx_strand_id
1 'polypeptide(L)'
;KLSNAVSSEYVIGAEDVLDITVWRNPDLSRQVQVRPDGRFSMPIIRDVMAVGKTPTKLAEEMTNKLKEYVQNPVVAVTLKEVNSSNIFLLGEVAHPGKYPLKSKTTLLQAITIAGGFKDTAARNQIVIFRFTDTAPGLKRFTASYDDIVLRSGITDNFELKPGDTLVVPSESMVVFP
;
A
#
# COMPACT_ATOMS: atom_id res chain seq x y z
N LYS A 1 -17.00 -0.48 -23.73
CA LYS A 1 -17.76 -0.73 -22.49
C LYS A 1 -16.84 -1.35 -21.51
N LEU A 2 -16.27 -0.53 -20.86
CA LEU A 2 -15.78 -0.43 -19.55
C LEU A 2 -16.10 -1.63 -18.71
N SER A 3 -15.26 -2.59 -18.78
CA SER A 3 -15.03 -3.41 -17.65
C SER A 3 -14.74 -2.47 -16.50
N ASN A 4 -15.63 -2.35 -15.60
CA ASN A 4 -15.31 -2.00 -14.27
C ASN A 4 -14.38 -3.11 -13.78
N ALA A 5 -13.14 -2.98 -14.14
CA ALA A 5 -12.13 -3.46 -13.25
C ALA A 5 -12.47 -2.76 -11.94
N VAL A 6 -13.05 -3.47 -11.04
CA VAL A 6 -13.07 -3.11 -9.65
C VAL A 6 -11.61 -3.02 -9.31
N SER A 7 -11.04 -1.87 -9.53
CA SER A 7 -9.81 -1.53 -8.88
C SER A 7 -10.08 -1.86 -7.43
N SER A 8 -9.33 -2.79 -6.88
CA SER A 8 -9.28 -2.93 -5.45
C SER A 8 -9.04 -1.53 -4.92
N GLU A 9 -10.07 -0.92 -4.39
CA GLU A 9 -9.99 0.46 -3.97
C GLU A 9 -8.89 0.57 -2.93
N TYR A 10 -8.10 1.62 -3.06
CA TYR A 10 -7.03 1.89 -2.14
C TYR A 10 -7.59 2.07 -0.72
N VAL A 11 -6.97 1.40 0.24
CA VAL A 11 -7.31 1.53 1.65
C VAL A 11 -6.40 2.57 2.27
N ILE A 12 -7.01 3.60 2.83
CA ILE A 12 -6.30 4.72 3.43
C ILE A 12 -5.51 4.27 4.65
N GLY A 13 -4.29 4.75 4.77
CA GLY A 13 -3.42 4.53 5.92
C GLY A 13 -2.97 5.84 6.57
N ALA A 14 -2.30 5.71 7.71
CA ALA A 14 -1.73 6.84 8.42
C ALA A 14 -0.72 7.58 7.54
N GLU A 15 -0.66 8.90 7.68
CA GLU A 15 0.20 9.84 6.95
C GLU A 15 -0.21 10.11 5.49
N ASP A 16 -1.20 9.42 4.96
CA ASP A 16 -1.74 9.73 3.66
C ASP A 16 -2.35 11.13 3.65
N VAL A 17 -2.27 11.80 2.50
CA VAL A 17 -2.84 13.13 2.31
C VAL A 17 -4.07 13.02 1.44
N LEU A 18 -5.17 13.55 1.93
CA LEU A 18 -6.47 13.51 1.27
C LEU A 18 -6.93 14.93 0.94
N ASP A 19 -7.52 15.09 -0.24
CA ASP A 19 -8.30 16.28 -0.58
C ASP A 19 -9.77 15.98 -0.33
N ILE A 20 -10.38 16.77 0.54
CA ILE A 20 -11.79 16.64 0.89
C ILE A 20 -12.52 17.85 0.34
N THR A 21 -13.46 17.60 -0.56
CA THR A 21 -14.28 18.62 -1.16
C THR A 21 -15.72 18.42 -0.76
N VAL A 22 -16.31 19.44 -0.16
CA VAL A 22 -17.73 19.49 0.15
C VAL A 22 -18.38 20.47 -0.83
N TRP A 23 -19.21 19.96 -1.72
CA TRP A 23 -19.83 20.73 -2.79
C TRP A 23 -20.54 21.97 -2.26
N ARG A 24 -20.23 23.12 -2.83
CA ARG A 24 -20.79 24.43 -2.45
C ARG A 24 -20.47 24.88 -1.02
N ASN A 25 -19.55 24.20 -0.34
CA ASN A 25 -19.14 24.54 1.02
C ASN A 25 -17.61 24.65 1.09
N PRO A 26 -17.02 25.71 0.53
CA PRO A 26 -15.55 25.84 0.54
C PRO A 26 -14.98 25.94 1.95
N ASP A 27 -15.74 26.41 2.92
CA ASP A 27 -15.30 26.48 4.32
C ASP A 27 -15.11 25.10 4.96
N LEU A 28 -15.76 24.07 4.41
CA LEU A 28 -15.65 22.70 4.87
C LEU A 28 -14.67 21.88 4.01
N SER A 29 -14.25 22.43 2.86
CA SER A 29 -13.35 21.75 1.94
C SER A 29 -11.91 22.04 2.31
N ARG A 30 -11.07 20.99 2.39
CA ARG A 30 -9.65 21.15 2.75
C ARG A 30 -8.82 19.93 2.42
N GLN A 31 -7.52 20.16 2.36
CA GLN A 31 -6.53 19.08 2.32
C GLN A 31 -6.19 18.70 3.77
N VAL A 32 -6.19 17.41 4.05
CA VAL A 32 -5.87 16.88 5.38
C VAL A 32 -4.82 15.78 5.27
N GLN A 33 -4.00 15.67 6.30
CA GLN A 33 -3.11 14.53 6.48
C GLN A 33 -3.65 13.64 7.60
N VAL A 34 -3.72 12.35 7.33
CA VAL A 34 -4.17 11.37 8.33
C VAL A 34 -3.09 11.23 9.40
N ARG A 35 -3.47 11.44 10.65
CA ARG A 35 -2.56 11.35 11.80
C ARG A 35 -2.17 9.89 12.08
N PRO A 36 -1.12 9.67 12.89
CA PRO A 36 -0.75 8.31 13.32
C PRO A 36 -1.87 7.54 14.01
N ASP A 37 -2.82 8.23 14.66
CA ASP A 37 -4.00 7.58 15.27
C ASP A 37 -5.06 7.14 14.23
N GLY A 38 -4.82 7.38 12.95
CA GLY A 38 -5.72 7.01 11.86
C GLY A 38 -6.83 8.01 11.58
N ARG A 39 -6.83 9.16 12.22
CA ARG A 39 -7.89 10.17 12.14
C ARG A 39 -7.37 11.47 11.54
N PHE A 40 -8.30 12.28 11.09
CA PHE A 40 -8.05 13.67 10.72
C PHE A 40 -9.16 14.55 11.27
N SER A 41 -8.86 15.83 11.44
CA SER A 41 -9.81 16.80 12.00
C SER A 41 -10.52 17.57 10.91
N MET A 42 -11.83 17.69 11.06
CA MET A 42 -12.71 18.47 10.18
C MET A 42 -13.46 19.54 10.97
N PRO A 43 -13.81 20.65 10.33
CA PRO A 43 -14.74 21.58 10.94
C PRO A 43 -16.06 20.89 11.24
N ILE A 44 -16.73 21.27 12.32
CA ILE A 44 -18.07 20.82 12.72
C ILE A 44 -18.09 19.36 13.18
N ILE A 45 -17.71 18.42 12.34
CA ILE A 45 -17.79 16.97 12.65
C ILE A 45 -16.56 16.45 13.41
N ARG A 46 -15.57 17.32 13.63
CA ARG A 46 -14.38 17.00 14.44
C ARG A 46 -13.55 15.86 13.87
N ASP A 47 -13.07 14.98 14.72
CA ASP A 47 -12.21 13.87 14.31
C ASP A 47 -12.99 12.81 13.54
N VAL A 48 -12.43 12.43 12.40
CA VAL A 48 -13.00 11.39 11.51
C VAL A 48 -11.95 10.30 11.33
N MET A 49 -12.35 9.05 11.52
CA MET A 49 -11.48 7.90 11.28
C MET A 49 -11.36 7.65 9.78
N ALA A 50 -10.14 7.66 9.27
CA ALA A 50 -9.86 7.42 7.85
C ALA A 50 -9.19 6.07 7.59
N VAL A 51 -8.32 5.62 8.47
CA VAL A 51 -7.56 4.38 8.30
C VAL A 51 -8.49 3.18 8.21
N GLY A 52 -8.19 2.29 7.27
CA GLY A 52 -8.98 1.09 7.03
C GLY A 52 -10.18 1.28 6.10
N LYS A 53 -10.42 2.49 5.65
CA LYS A 53 -11.51 2.82 4.73
C LYS A 53 -10.98 3.17 3.35
N THR A 54 -11.80 2.92 2.34
CA THR A 54 -11.55 3.42 1.00
C THR A 54 -11.98 4.88 0.92
N PRO A 55 -11.49 5.68 -0.04
CA PRO A 55 -11.98 7.04 -0.23
C PRO A 55 -13.50 7.12 -0.42
N THR A 56 -14.08 6.20 -1.16
CA THR A 56 -15.53 6.12 -1.36
C THR A 56 -16.28 5.90 -0.05
N LYS A 57 -15.82 4.96 0.75
CA LYS A 57 -16.42 4.65 2.05
C LYS A 57 -16.32 5.83 3.00
N LEU A 58 -15.18 6.49 3.03
CA LEU A 58 -14.97 7.67 3.83
C LEU A 58 -15.91 8.81 3.42
N ALA A 59 -16.06 9.03 2.11
CA ALA A 59 -16.99 10.05 1.59
C ALA A 59 -18.43 9.79 2.02
N GLU A 60 -18.87 8.53 1.97
CA GLU A 60 -20.21 8.15 2.43
C GLU A 60 -20.42 8.43 3.91
N GLU A 61 -19.47 8.07 4.75
CA GLU A 61 -19.54 8.30 6.18
C GLU A 61 -19.53 9.79 6.53
N MET A 62 -18.70 10.56 5.85
CA MET A 62 -18.66 12.01 6.03
C MET A 62 -19.97 12.67 5.60
N THR A 63 -20.54 12.21 4.48
CA THR A 63 -21.84 12.69 4.01
C THR A 63 -22.92 12.48 5.08
N ASN A 64 -22.95 11.28 5.66
CA ASN A 64 -23.93 10.97 6.71
C ASN A 64 -23.73 11.83 7.96
N LYS A 65 -22.50 12.10 8.37
CA LYS A 65 -22.20 12.94 9.53
C LYS A 65 -22.56 14.40 9.27
N LEU A 66 -22.34 14.89 8.05
CA LEU A 66 -22.62 16.28 7.68
C LEU A 66 -24.10 16.57 7.49
N LYS A 67 -24.94 15.56 7.27
CA LYS A 67 -26.39 15.74 7.09
C LYS A 67 -27.06 16.48 8.26
N GLU A 68 -26.54 16.36 9.45
CA GLU A 68 -27.07 17.03 10.63
C GLU A 68 -26.81 18.54 10.61
N TYR A 69 -25.84 18.99 9.82
CA TYR A 69 -25.36 20.38 9.84
C TYR A 69 -25.51 21.08 8.50
N VAL A 70 -25.49 20.31 7.41
CA VAL A 70 -25.51 20.83 6.04
C VAL A 70 -26.67 20.17 5.28
N GLN A 71 -27.41 20.97 4.57
CA GLN A 71 -28.49 20.45 3.72
C GLN A 71 -27.91 19.83 2.45
N ASN A 72 -28.26 18.58 2.16
CA ASN A 72 -27.84 17.85 0.98
C ASN A 72 -26.30 17.89 0.74
N PRO A 73 -25.49 17.48 1.72
CA PRO A 73 -24.04 17.51 1.55
C PRO A 73 -23.60 16.51 0.45
N VAL A 74 -22.68 16.96 -0.40
CA VAL A 74 -22.02 16.11 -1.38
C VAL A 74 -20.54 16.18 -1.10
N VAL A 75 -19.96 15.05 -0.69
CA VAL A 75 -18.57 14.94 -0.28
C VAL A 75 -17.79 14.12 -1.29
N ALA A 76 -16.67 14.65 -1.75
CA ALA A 76 -15.70 13.91 -2.54
C ALA A 76 -14.40 13.80 -1.74
N VAL A 77 -13.83 12.60 -1.68
CA VAL A 77 -12.53 12.33 -1.08
C VAL A 77 -11.60 11.83 -2.17
N THR A 78 -10.52 12.57 -2.36
CA THR A 78 -9.50 12.24 -3.36
C THR A 78 -8.16 12.02 -2.65
N LEU A 79 -7.45 10.99 -3.05
CA LEU A 79 -6.13 10.69 -2.52
C LEU A 79 -5.11 11.62 -3.18
N LYS A 80 -4.49 12.50 -2.40
CA LYS A 80 -3.48 13.47 -2.88
C LYS A 80 -2.09 12.87 -2.86
N GLU A 81 -1.71 12.23 -1.74
CA GLU A 81 -0.41 11.59 -1.58
C GLU A 81 -0.58 10.26 -0.86
N VAL A 82 0.08 9.23 -1.37
CA VAL A 82 0.15 7.91 -0.74
C VAL A 82 1.46 7.82 0.04
N ASN A 83 1.39 7.93 1.36
CA ASN A 83 2.55 7.87 2.22
C ASN A 83 2.57 6.64 3.13
N SER A 84 1.43 5.96 3.26
CA SER A 84 1.30 4.81 4.15
C SER A 84 1.62 3.48 3.50
N SER A 85 1.64 3.43 2.17
CA SER A 85 1.80 2.18 1.43
C SER A 85 3.23 2.08 0.90
N ASN A 86 4.04 1.26 1.57
CA ASN A 86 5.45 1.07 1.24
C ASN A 86 5.81 -0.42 1.26
N ILE A 87 6.85 -0.74 0.53
CA ILE A 87 7.53 -2.03 0.60
C ILE A 87 9.00 -1.78 0.95
N PHE A 88 9.67 -2.82 1.45
CA PHE A 88 11.06 -2.75 1.87
C PHE A 88 11.86 -3.81 1.13
N LEU A 89 12.98 -3.42 0.56
CA LEU A 89 13.90 -4.32 -0.11
C LEU A 89 15.24 -4.30 0.61
N LEU A 90 15.72 -5.46 1.02
CA LEU A 90 16.96 -5.65 1.75
C LEU A 90 17.85 -6.66 1.02
N GLY A 91 19.14 -6.56 1.28
CA GLY A 91 20.11 -7.52 0.80
C GLY A 91 20.73 -7.17 -0.55
N GLU A 92 20.91 -8.19 -1.38
CA GLU A 92 21.72 -8.10 -2.59
C GLU A 92 20.95 -7.60 -3.82
N VAL A 93 20.34 -6.44 -3.69
CA VAL A 93 19.79 -5.65 -4.81
C VAL A 93 20.62 -4.38 -4.98
N ALA A 94 20.56 -3.76 -6.15
CA ALA A 94 21.40 -2.60 -6.43
C ALA A 94 21.15 -1.46 -5.45
N HIS A 95 19.91 -1.16 -5.12
CA HIS A 95 19.52 -0.08 -4.22
C HIS A 95 18.51 -0.57 -3.18
N PRO A 96 18.97 -1.22 -2.09
CA PRO A 96 18.06 -1.60 -1.02
C PRO A 96 17.48 -0.37 -0.32
N GLY A 97 16.28 -0.50 0.21
CA GLY A 97 15.61 0.59 0.91
C GLY A 97 14.10 0.47 0.91
N LYS A 98 13.45 1.56 1.26
CA LYS A 98 12.00 1.69 1.27
C LYS A 98 11.51 2.25 -0.06
N TYR A 99 10.49 1.64 -0.62
CA TYR A 99 9.89 2.05 -1.88
C TYR A 99 8.38 2.23 -1.74
N PRO A 100 7.80 3.29 -2.31
CA PRO A 100 6.35 3.47 -2.27
C PRO A 100 5.65 2.44 -3.14
N LEU A 101 4.55 1.90 -2.63
CA LEU A 101 3.69 0.97 -3.35
C LEU A 101 2.44 1.71 -3.83
N LYS A 102 2.53 2.34 -5.00
CA LYS A 102 1.46 3.21 -5.53
C LYS A 102 0.46 2.49 -6.42
N SER A 103 0.83 1.34 -6.92
CA SER A 103 0.00 0.53 -7.80
C SER A 103 0.31 -0.95 -7.58
N LYS A 104 -0.45 -1.81 -8.24
CA LYS A 104 -0.17 -3.25 -8.18
C LYS A 104 1.24 -3.50 -8.69
N THR A 105 2.07 -4.08 -7.83
CA THR A 105 3.47 -4.33 -8.11
C THR A 105 3.80 -5.78 -7.77
N THR A 106 4.40 -6.48 -8.72
CA THR A 106 4.86 -7.86 -8.52
C THR A 106 6.27 -7.87 -7.92
N LEU A 107 6.67 -9.05 -7.45
CA LEU A 107 8.02 -9.29 -6.93
C LEU A 107 9.10 -8.84 -7.92
N LEU A 108 9.00 -9.24 -9.18
CA LEU A 108 9.99 -8.88 -10.19
C LEU A 108 10.01 -7.38 -10.48
N GLN A 109 8.86 -6.76 -10.50
CA GLN A 109 8.78 -5.30 -10.69
C GLN A 109 9.48 -4.56 -9.56
N ALA A 110 9.29 -4.99 -8.32
CA ALA A 110 9.93 -4.37 -7.17
C ALA A 110 11.45 -4.50 -7.23
N ILE A 111 11.96 -5.65 -7.59
CA ILE A 111 13.40 -5.88 -7.76
C ILE A 111 13.94 -4.99 -8.88
N THR A 112 13.19 -4.85 -9.97
CA THR A 112 13.55 -3.96 -11.08
C THR A 112 13.62 -2.51 -10.64
N ILE A 113 12.67 -2.05 -9.85
CA ILE A 113 12.67 -0.69 -9.30
C ILE A 113 13.90 -0.43 -8.43
N ALA A 114 14.34 -1.46 -7.68
CA ALA A 114 15.55 -1.38 -6.86
C ALA A 114 16.85 -1.53 -7.67
N GLY A 115 16.78 -1.57 -8.98
CA GLY A 115 17.94 -1.64 -9.86
C GLY A 115 18.41 -3.04 -10.23
N GLY A 116 17.66 -4.08 -9.85
CA GLY A 116 17.98 -5.47 -10.14
C GLY A 116 18.86 -6.14 -9.09
N PHE A 117 19.20 -7.39 -9.33
CA PHE A 117 20.07 -8.17 -8.44
C PHE A 117 21.52 -7.77 -8.59
N LYS A 118 22.25 -7.80 -7.47
CA LYS A 118 23.72 -7.79 -7.51
C LYS A 118 24.25 -9.15 -7.97
N ASP A 119 25.49 -9.18 -8.45
CA ASP A 119 26.13 -10.41 -8.90
C ASP A 119 26.26 -11.47 -7.81
N THR A 120 26.29 -11.02 -6.55
CA THR A 120 26.39 -11.88 -5.37
C THR A 120 25.05 -12.38 -4.87
N ALA A 121 23.94 -12.00 -5.52
CA ALA A 121 22.61 -12.32 -5.06
C ALA A 121 22.26 -13.80 -5.22
N ALA A 122 21.73 -14.41 -4.16
CA ALA A 122 21.10 -15.73 -4.22
C ALA A 122 19.67 -15.56 -4.74
N ARG A 123 19.53 -15.29 -6.02
CA ARG A 123 18.25 -14.91 -6.67
C ARG A 123 17.18 -16.01 -6.66
N ASN A 124 17.56 -17.23 -6.35
CA ASN A 124 16.62 -18.35 -6.21
C ASN A 124 16.20 -18.59 -4.76
N GLN A 125 16.64 -17.73 -3.85
CA GLN A 125 16.39 -17.82 -2.41
C GLN A 125 15.74 -16.54 -1.87
N ILE A 126 14.92 -15.89 -2.68
CA ILE A 126 14.25 -14.66 -2.28
C ILE A 126 13.24 -14.97 -1.16
N VAL A 127 13.25 -14.17 -0.11
CA VAL A 127 12.34 -14.32 1.03
C VAL A 127 11.46 -13.09 1.12
N ILE A 128 10.17 -13.31 1.29
CA ILE A 128 9.19 -12.23 1.48
C ILE A 128 8.56 -12.42 2.86
N PHE A 129 8.61 -11.38 3.68
CA PHE A 129 7.93 -11.33 4.96
C PHE A 129 6.69 -10.44 4.85
N ARG A 130 5.56 -10.94 5.31
CA ARG A 130 4.28 -10.24 5.27
C ARG A 130 3.61 -10.32 6.61
N PHE A 131 3.19 -9.15 7.14
CA PHE A 131 2.38 -9.11 8.34
C PHE A 131 0.94 -9.50 8.01
N THR A 132 0.32 -10.25 8.92
CA THR A 132 -1.07 -10.68 8.80
C THR A 132 -1.80 -10.44 10.10
N ASP A 133 -3.12 -10.30 10.02
CA ASP A 133 -3.97 -10.10 11.20
C ASP A 133 -4.21 -11.41 11.98
N THR A 134 -3.89 -12.54 11.38
CA THR A 134 -4.03 -13.85 12.01
C THR A 134 -2.72 -14.29 12.66
N ALA A 135 -2.80 -14.98 13.80
CA ALA A 135 -1.61 -15.55 14.46
C ALA A 135 -0.92 -16.55 13.51
N PRO A 136 0.43 -16.57 13.46
CA PRO A 136 1.39 -15.83 14.29
C PRO A 136 1.64 -14.37 13.91
N GLY A 137 0.90 -13.79 12.99
CA GLY A 137 1.02 -12.39 12.59
C GLY A 137 2.10 -12.08 11.58
N LEU A 138 2.90 -13.07 11.20
CA LEU A 138 3.96 -12.94 10.21
C LEU A 138 3.96 -14.18 9.32
N LYS A 139 3.86 -13.98 8.02
CA LYS A 139 4.03 -15.05 7.02
C LYS A 139 5.34 -14.88 6.29
N ARG A 140 5.97 -16.00 5.98
CA ARG A 140 7.19 -16.07 5.21
C ARG A 140 6.92 -16.81 3.91
N PHE A 141 7.21 -16.17 2.79
CA PHE A 141 7.14 -16.77 1.46
C PHE A 141 8.53 -16.84 0.87
N THR A 142 8.76 -17.82 0.02
CA THR A 142 10.00 -17.92 -0.74
C THR A 142 9.69 -17.88 -2.23
N ALA A 143 10.62 -17.35 -3.01
CA ALA A 143 10.50 -17.28 -4.45
C ALA A 143 11.85 -17.53 -5.11
N SER A 144 11.81 -18.16 -6.27
CA SER A 144 12.98 -18.42 -7.10
C SER A 144 12.86 -17.65 -8.40
N TYR A 145 13.84 -16.81 -8.70
CA TYR A 145 13.90 -16.07 -9.95
C TYR A 145 13.88 -17.00 -11.18
N ASP A 146 14.65 -18.09 -11.13
CA ASP A 146 14.71 -19.02 -12.25
C ASP A 146 13.37 -19.72 -12.47
N ASP A 147 12.64 -20.03 -11.40
CA ASP A 147 11.31 -20.63 -11.52
C ASP A 147 10.32 -19.67 -12.18
N ILE A 148 10.39 -18.40 -11.84
CA ILE A 148 9.52 -17.38 -12.44
C ILE A 148 9.83 -17.21 -13.93
N VAL A 149 11.09 -17.10 -14.28
CA VAL A 149 11.52 -16.72 -15.63
C VAL A 149 11.61 -17.93 -16.57
N LEU A 150 12.11 -19.05 -16.08
CA LEU A 150 12.45 -20.21 -16.92
C LEU A 150 11.41 -21.32 -16.88
N ARG A 151 10.65 -21.42 -15.81
CA ARG A 151 9.73 -22.56 -15.57
C ARG A 151 8.27 -22.14 -15.49
N SER A 152 7.93 -20.95 -15.95
CA SER A 152 6.57 -20.43 -15.90
C SER A 152 5.97 -20.42 -14.48
N GLY A 153 6.81 -20.18 -13.48
CA GLY A 153 6.41 -20.10 -12.08
C GLY A 153 5.64 -18.82 -11.77
N ILE A 154 4.51 -18.63 -12.44
CA ILE A 154 3.67 -17.42 -12.26
C ILE A 154 3.29 -17.24 -10.81
N THR A 155 3.10 -18.34 -10.08
CA THR A 155 2.76 -18.33 -8.66
C THR A 155 3.84 -17.73 -7.78
N ASP A 156 5.11 -17.78 -8.19
CA ASP A 156 6.23 -17.21 -7.44
C ASP A 156 6.38 -15.70 -7.69
N ASN A 157 5.75 -15.17 -8.73
CA ASN A 157 5.77 -13.74 -9.00
C ASN A 157 4.59 -13.05 -8.31
N PHE A 158 4.65 -13.00 -6.99
CA PHE A 158 3.58 -12.47 -6.15
C PHE A 158 3.27 -11.00 -6.44
N GLU A 159 2.02 -10.63 -6.29
CA GLU A 159 1.64 -9.25 -6.08
C GLU A 159 2.01 -8.85 -4.63
N LEU A 160 2.79 -7.80 -4.50
CA LEU A 160 3.21 -7.30 -3.20
C LEU A 160 2.09 -6.51 -2.53
N LYS A 161 2.10 -6.52 -1.21
CA LYS A 161 1.15 -5.78 -0.38
C LYS A 161 1.88 -4.78 0.49
N PRO A 162 1.18 -3.72 0.94
CA PRO A 162 1.79 -2.73 1.82
C PRO A 162 2.43 -3.38 3.04
N GLY A 163 3.65 -2.98 3.35
CA GLY A 163 4.43 -3.51 4.47
C GLY A 163 5.25 -4.75 4.16
N ASP A 164 5.16 -5.30 2.96
CA ASP A 164 5.97 -6.44 2.59
C ASP A 164 7.45 -6.09 2.62
N THR A 165 8.26 -7.02 3.13
CA THR A 165 9.72 -6.92 3.14
C THR A 165 10.30 -8.05 2.31
N LEU A 166 11.06 -7.68 1.28
CA LEU A 166 11.80 -8.61 0.44
C LEU A 166 13.24 -8.67 0.90
N VAL A 167 13.75 -9.87 1.09
CA VAL A 167 15.15 -10.09 1.43
C VAL A 167 15.78 -10.95 0.34
N VAL A 168 16.81 -10.41 -0.30
CA VAL A 168 17.63 -11.13 -1.28
C VAL A 168 18.96 -11.44 -0.61
N PRO A 169 19.16 -12.67 -0.12
CA PRO A 169 20.41 -13.00 0.55
C PRO A 169 21.57 -13.06 -0.45
N SER A 170 22.79 -12.99 0.06
CA SER A 170 23.97 -13.31 -0.75
C SER A 170 24.14 -14.81 -0.86
N GLU A 171 24.80 -15.25 -1.91
CA GLU A 171 25.10 -16.69 -2.09
C GLU A 171 25.93 -17.26 -0.94
N SER A 172 26.82 -16.44 -0.37
CA SER A 172 27.64 -16.85 0.77
C SER A 172 26.86 -16.99 2.07
N MET A 173 25.65 -16.42 2.16
CA MET A 173 24.81 -16.49 3.35
C MET A 173 23.73 -17.56 3.28
N VAL A 174 23.64 -18.24 2.16
CA VAL A 174 22.71 -19.38 2.04
C VAL A 174 23.30 -20.54 2.81
N VAL A 175 22.68 -20.84 3.95
CA VAL A 175 23.07 -21.98 4.78
C VAL A 175 22.27 -23.19 4.31
N PHE A 176 22.96 -24.18 3.83
CA PHE A 176 22.33 -25.44 3.49
C PHE A 176 21.95 -26.20 4.77
N PRO A 177 20.70 -26.65 4.91
CA PRO A 177 20.30 -27.49 6.02
C PRO A 177 20.98 -28.83 5.99
#